data_da90563523f84b88d6bbf61c4929586b
#
_entry.id   da90563523f84b88d6bbf61c4929586b
#
_cell.length_a   1.000
_cell.length_b   1.000
_cell.length_c   1.000
_cell.angle_alpha   90.00
_cell.angle_beta   90.00
_cell.angle_gamma   90.00
#
_symmetry.space_group_name_H-M   'P 1'
#
loop_
_entity.id
_entity.type
_entity.pdbx_description
1 polymer ?
#
loop_
_entity_poly.entity_id
_entity_poly.type
_entity_poly.pdbx_seq_one_letter_code
_entity_poly.pdbx_strand_id
1 'polypeptide(L)'
;MMTGNIMDYLEWYGDFDFSVLPFNEVDNLILAELSYASLDRIVPEPQLGRKIEGVSVSEAASRLRASGRVERSCKLEQNAGFLLYEMAKGKRFSDAVLGAYVDKHDFENQEQFSALHVYLPDDTIFVSYSGTDDTILGWKEDLNMAYQMPVPSQEEAVEYLEKTIPQDGRKIRIGGHSKGGNLAIYASVMCYDRLKRRITEIYNNDGPGFLESMLEKESYIEIKDRIRTIVPETSIVGMLLEHGDSYEVVKSVSKGIMQHDGLSWQVYKNGFVKLDERSKESLVIDDTLRTWIMGLDDEERVAFVDAVYELLTKAGIRYLSDLEQYKNVMLNNMAKEMFSLEPDKAKMMRRITRALISEYGRNIVKKIRGDKREKDNGI
;
A
#
# COMPACT_ATOMS: atom_id res chain seq x y z
N MET A 1 25.11 0.55 -15.97
CA MET A 1 23.93 -0.28 -16.26
C MET A 1 22.76 0.68 -16.30
N MET A 2 21.88 0.55 -17.28
CA MET A 2 20.70 1.41 -17.39
C MET A 2 19.63 0.83 -16.46
N THR A 3 19.29 1.54 -15.40
CA THR A 3 18.18 1.23 -14.50
C THR A 3 17.05 2.22 -14.78
N GLY A 4 15.83 1.79 -14.64
CA GLY A 4 14.61 2.60 -14.77
C GLY A 4 13.63 2.31 -13.67
N ASN A 5 12.38 2.59 -13.89
CA ASN A 5 11.26 2.24 -13.01
C ASN A 5 10.20 1.41 -13.75
N ILE A 6 9.02 1.24 -13.18
CA ILE A 6 7.95 0.44 -13.81
C ILE A 6 7.45 1.03 -15.14
N MET A 7 7.56 2.35 -15.36
CA MET A 7 7.20 2.97 -16.64
C MET A 7 8.23 2.61 -17.72
N ASP A 8 9.55 2.66 -17.38
CA ASP A 8 10.62 2.24 -18.26
C ASP A 8 10.54 0.73 -18.57
N TYR A 9 10.12 -0.08 -17.58
CA TYR A 9 9.88 -1.50 -17.81
C TYR A 9 8.80 -1.75 -18.87
N LEU A 10 7.71 -1.01 -18.83
CA LEU A 10 6.65 -1.08 -19.86
C LEU A 10 7.18 -0.68 -21.25
N GLU A 11 8.06 0.33 -21.33
CA GLU A 11 8.71 0.70 -22.58
C GLU A 11 9.64 -0.42 -23.08
N TRP A 12 10.40 -1.07 -22.20
CA TRP A 12 11.40 -2.09 -22.59
C TRP A 12 10.77 -3.45 -22.87
N TYR A 13 9.75 -3.85 -22.12
CA TYR A 13 9.19 -5.21 -22.11
C TYR A 13 7.69 -5.27 -22.42
N GLY A 14 7.04 -4.14 -22.67
CA GLY A 14 5.60 -4.10 -22.93
C GLY A 14 5.16 -4.90 -24.17
N ASP A 15 6.03 -5.16 -25.10
CA ASP A 15 5.74 -5.98 -26.29
C ASP A 15 5.95 -7.49 -26.08
N PHE A 16 6.51 -7.90 -24.94
CA PHE A 16 6.69 -9.31 -24.61
C PHE A 16 5.46 -9.85 -23.87
N ASP A 17 4.74 -10.76 -24.49
CA ASP A 17 3.63 -11.44 -23.86
C ASP A 17 4.08 -12.40 -22.74
N PHE A 18 3.14 -12.90 -21.94
CA PHE A 18 3.44 -13.77 -20.80
C PHE A 18 3.98 -15.16 -21.18
N SER A 19 3.88 -15.57 -22.44
CA SER A 19 4.48 -16.81 -22.93
C SER A 19 5.98 -16.68 -23.16
N VAL A 20 6.44 -15.48 -23.50
CA VAL A 20 7.86 -15.14 -23.72
C VAL A 20 8.54 -14.70 -22.43
N LEU A 21 7.87 -13.82 -21.66
CA LEU A 21 8.32 -13.36 -20.37
C LEU A 21 7.21 -13.63 -19.34
N PRO A 22 7.31 -14.69 -18.53
CA PRO A 22 6.31 -15.01 -17.52
C PRO A 22 6.05 -13.85 -16.55
N PHE A 23 4.87 -13.87 -15.92
CA PHE A 23 4.50 -12.90 -14.89
C PHE A 23 5.58 -12.79 -13.80
N ASN A 24 5.91 -11.59 -13.38
CA ASN A 24 6.98 -11.33 -12.43
C ASN A 24 6.63 -10.21 -11.42
N GLU A 25 7.57 -9.93 -10.53
CA GLU A 25 7.40 -8.96 -9.44
C GLU A 25 7.16 -7.51 -9.90
N VAL A 26 7.66 -7.13 -11.10
CA VAL A 26 7.43 -5.80 -11.66
C VAL A 26 6.01 -5.68 -12.20
N ASP A 27 5.52 -6.74 -12.86
CA ASP A 27 4.12 -6.80 -13.30
C ASP A 27 3.14 -6.68 -12.14
N ASN A 28 3.46 -7.37 -11.02
CA ASN A 28 2.67 -7.23 -9.79
C ASN A 28 2.57 -5.77 -9.35
N LEU A 29 3.72 -5.06 -9.25
CA LEU A 29 3.70 -3.66 -8.82
C LEU A 29 2.92 -2.76 -9.79
N ILE A 30 3.07 -2.98 -11.10
CA ILE A 30 2.28 -2.27 -12.13
C ILE A 30 0.78 -2.46 -11.88
N LEU A 31 0.34 -3.68 -11.61
CA LEU A 31 -1.08 -3.97 -11.36
C LEU A 31 -1.54 -3.46 -9.99
N ALA A 32 -0.67 -3.44 -8.99
CA ALA A 32 -0.96 -2.83 -7.70
C ALA A 32 -1.13 -1.31 -7.80
N GLU A 33 -0.22 -0.63 -8.52
CA GLU A 33 -0.29 0.82 -8.75
C GLU A 33 -1.48 1.23 -9.64
N LEU A 34 -1.90 0.36 -10.56
CA LEU A 34 -3.08 0.59 -11.39
C LEU A 34 -4.36 0.78 -10.56
N SER A 35 -4.45 0.15 -9.39
CA SER A 35 -5.65 0.23 -8.54
C SER A 35 -5.96 1.64 -8.00
N TYR A 36 -4.99 2.55 -8.04
CA TYR A 36 -5.20 3.96 -7.70
C TYR A 36 -5.86 4.78 -8.82
N ALA A 37 -6.07 4.20 -10.01
CA ALA A 37 -6.72 4.92 -11.10
C ALA A 37 -8.22 5.08 -10.85
N SER A 38 -8.74 6.29 -11.05
CA SER A 38 -10.19 6.56 -10.99
C SER A 38 -10.91 5.99 -12.21
N LEU A 39 -11.45 4.77 -12.07
CA LEU A 39 -12.03 3.98 -13.15
C LEU A 39 -13.57 3.88 -13.12
N ASP A 40 -14.24 4.71 -12.30
CA ASP A 40 -15.70 4.79 -12.25
C ASP A 40 -16.32 4.98 -13.63
N ARG A 41 -17.35 4.21 -13.95
CA ARG A 41 -18.06 4.22 -15.24
C ARG A 41 -17.18 3.88 -16.45
N ILE A 42 -15.92 3.47 -16.22
CA ILE A 42 -15.00 3.00 -17.25
C ILE A 42 -14.91 1.48 -17.16
N VAL A 43 -14.62 0.98 -15.95
CA VAL A 43 -14.57 -0.45 -15.64
C VAL A 43 -15.87 -0.85 -14.95
N PRO A 44 -16.49 -1.97 -15.34
CA PRO A 44 -17.74 -2.45 -14.72
C PRO A 44 -17.57 -2.76 -13.23
N GLU A 45 -18.60 -2.42 -12.45
CA GLU A 45 -18.74 -2.85 -11.07
C GLU A 45 -18.95 -4.37 -10.94
N PRO A 46 -18.71 -4.96 -9.76
CA PRO A 46 -18.95 -6.38 -9.53
C PRO A 46 -20.43 -6.74 -9.76
N GLN A 47 -20.68 -7.80 -10.53
CA GLN A 47 -22.02 -8.35 -10.70
C GLN A 47 -22.08 -9.72 -10.04
N LEU A 48 -22.83 -9.84 -8.96
CA LEU A 48 -23.00 -11.09 -8.22
C LEU A 48 -23.57 -12.20 -9.14
N GLY A 49 -22.84 -13.33 -9.20
CA GLY A 49 -23.31 -14.55 -9.88
C GLY A 49 -23.37 -14.49 -11.40
N ARG A 50 -22.87 -13.44 -12.06
CA ARG A 50 -22.83 -13.31 -13.52
C ARG A 50 -21.41 -13.39 -14.06
N LYS A 51 -21.29 -13.72 -15.36
CA LYS A 51 -20.03 -13.56 -16.10
C LYS A 51 -19.65 -12.09 -16.05
N ILE A 52 -18.46 -11.78 -15.56
CA ILE A 52 -18.01 -10.40 -15.42
C ILE A 52 -17.86 -9.83 -16.84
N GLU A 53 -18.61 -8.77 -17.13
CA GLU A 53 -18.35 -7.92 -18.27
C GLU A 53 -17.13 -7.07 -17.91
N GLY A 54 -16.08 -7.18 -18.70
CA GLY A 54 -14.86 -6.43 -18.51
C GLY A 54 -14.58 -5.49 -19.68
N VAL A 55 -13.64 -4.61 -19.51
CA VAL A 55 -13.12 -3.72 -20.55
C VAL A 55 -11.63 -3.97 -20.71
N SER A 56 -11.11 -4.04 -21.96
CA SER A 56 -9.66 -4.20 -22.14
C SER A 56 -8.90 -2.99 -21.62
N VAL A 57 -7.64 -3.21 -21.22
CA VAL A 57 -6.73 -2.12 -20.82
C VAL A 57 -6.66 -1.04 -21.89
N SER A 58 -6.58 -1.42 -23.17
CA SER A 58 -6.57 -0.48 -24.29
C SER A 58 -7.83 0.37 -24.36
N GLU A 59 -8.99 -0.24 -24.17
CA GLU A 59 -10.28 0.47 -24.19
C GLU A 59 -10.45 1.36 -22.95
N ALA A 60 -10.09 0.84 -21.77
CA ALA A 60 -10.13 1.59 -20.51
C ALA A 60 -9.23 2.84 -20.59
N ALA A 61 -8.01 2.70 -21.11
CA ALA A 61 -7.09 3.82 -21.34
C ALA A 61 -7.69 4.86 -22.28
N SER A 62 -8.32 4.43 -23.39
CA SER A 62 -8.97 5.32 -24.34
C SER A 62 -10.13 6.10 -23.72
N ARG A 63 -11.00 5.40 -22.96
CA ARG A 63 -12.14 6.00 -22.24
C ARG A 63 -11.67 6.99 -21.15
N LEU A 64 -10.65 6.60 -20.37
CA LEU A 64 -10.09 7.46 -19.33
C LEU A 64 -9.49 8.74 -19.92
N ARG A 65 -8.73 8.63 -21.01
CA ARG A 65 -8.18 9.79 -21.73
C ARG A 65 -9.27 10.71 -22.25
N ALA A 66 -10.32 10.16 -22.87
CA ALA A 66 -11.45 10.92 -23.37
C ALA A 66 -12.23 11.66 -22.27
N SER A 67 -12.19 11.15 -21.02
CA SER A 67 -12.85 11.78 -19.88
C SER A 67 -12.14 13.05 -19.37
N GLY A 68 -10.85 13.21 -19.65
CA GLY A 68 -9.99 14.29 -19.12
C GLY A 68 -9.90 14.31 -17.58
N ARG A 69 -10.09 13.15 -16.91
CA ARG A 69 -10.06 13.08 -15.45
C ARG A 69 -8.63 13.13 -14.92
N VAL A 70 -7.70 12.46 -15.58
CA VAL A 70 -6.32 12.31 -15.11
C VAL A 70 -5.67 13.68 -14.86
N GLU A 71 -5.88 14.64 -15.73
CA GLU A 71 -5.30 15.98 -15.61
C GLU A 71 -5.89 16.81 -14.46
N ARG A 72 -7.01 16.35 -13.87
CA ARG A 72 -7.74 17.04 -12.78
C ARG A 72 -7.67 16.31 -11.44
N SER A 73 -7.09 15.14 -11.44
CA SER A 73 -6.95 14.28 -10.27
C SER A 73 -5.75 14.67 -9.40
N CYS A 74 -5.65 14.08 -8.21
CA CYS A 74 -4.45 14.17 -7.38
C CYS A 74 -3.27 13.46 -8.06
N LYS A 75 -2.06 13.70 -7.59
CA LYS A 75 -0.84 13.15 -8.21
C LYS A 75 -0.82 11.62 -8.25
N LEU A 76 -1.33 10.97 -7.22
CA LEU A 76 -1.42 9.50 -7.13
C LEU A 76 -2.29 8.93 -8.25
N GLU A 77 -3.51 9.45 -8.41
CA GLU A 77 -4.43 9.05 -9.47
C GLU A 77 -3.89 9.42 -10.87
N GLN A 78 -3.20 10.57 -11.01
CA GLN A 78 -2.54 10.95 -12.25
C GLN A 78 -1.50 9.92 -12.67
N ASN A 79 -0.64 9.51 -11.73
CA ASN A 79 0.40 8.51 -11.98
C ASN A 79 -0.23 7.19 -12.43
N ALA A 80 -1.27 6.71 -11.73
CA ALA A 80 -1.99 5.49 -12.10
C ALA A 80 -2.70 5.60 -13.46
N GLY A 81 -3.25 6.77 -13.78
CA GLY A 81 -3.84 7.05 -15.10
C GLY A 81 -2.80 7.03 -16.22
N PHE A 82 -1.63 7.62 -16.01
CA PHE A 82 -0.52 7.55 -16.97
C PHE A 82 0.02 6.12 -17.10
N LEU A 83 0.09 5.39 -16.00
CA LEU A 83 0.48 3.97 -16.01
C LEU A 83 -0.47 3.14 -16.89
N LEU A 84 -1.79 3.34 -16.76
CA LEU A 84 -2.78 2.70 -17.64
C LEU A 84 -2.55 3.05 -19.12
N TYR A 85 -2.15 4.29 -19.43
CA TYR A 85 -1.85 4.69 -20.81
C TYR A 85 -0.60 3.98 -21.35
N GLU A 86 0.43 3.76 -20.52
CA GLU A 86 1.62 3.01 -20.92
C GLU A 86 1.31 1.51 -21.08
N MET A 87 0.55 0.91 -20.16
CA MET A 87 0.11 -0.49 -20.26
C MET A 87 -0.66 -0.78 -21.55
N ALA A 88 -1.43 0.20 -22.04
CA ALA A 88 -2.23 0.07 -23.25
C ALA A 88 -1.40 0.04 -24.55
N LYS A 89 -0.13 0.44 -24.53
CA LYS A 89 0.72 0.53 -25.75
C LYS A 89 1.29 -0.82 -26.16
N GLY A 90 1.60 -1.69 -25.21
CA GLY A 90 2.31 -2.95 -25.45
C GLY A 90 1.41 -4.17 -25.34
N LYS A 91 1.79 -5.26 -26.00
CA LYS A 91 1.04 -6.54 -26.03
C LYS A 91 0.88 -7.20 -24.66
N ARG A 92 1.80 -6.87 -23.73
CA ARG A 92 1.83 -7.50 -22.41
C ARG A 92 0.52 -7.32 -21.64
N PHE A 93 -0.04 -6.10 -21.70
CA PHE A 93 -1.25 -5.76 -20.94
C PHE A 93 -2.42 -5.25 -21.78
N SER A 94 -2.20 -4.86 -23.04
CA SER A 94 -3.24 -4.19 -23.84
C SER A 94 -4.55 -4.94 -23.92
N ASP A 95 -4.49 -6.28 -24.00
CA ASP A 95 -5.64 -7.18 -24.10
C ASP A 95 -6.08 -7.74 -22.75
N ALA A 96 -5.36 -7.46 -21.66
CA ALA A 96 -5.83 -7.78 -20.32
C ALA A 96 -7.16 -7.09 -20.06
N VAL A 97 -8.09 -7.77 -19.35
CA VAL A 97 -9.45 -7.27 -19.14
C VAL A 97 -9.60 -6.82 -17.70
N LEU A 98 -10.01 -5.57 -17.52
CA LEU A 98 -10.33 -4.96 -16.23
C LEU A 98 -11.80 -5.19 -15.91
N GLY A 99 -12.11 -5.56 -14.66
CA GLY A 99 -13.48 -5.79 -14.23
C GLY A 99 -13.63 -5.71 -12.72
N ALA A 100 -14.86 -5.80 -12.25
CA ALA A 100 -15.21 -5.80 -10.84
C ALA A 100 -14.63 -4.62 -10.05
N TYR A 101 -14.56 -3.44 -10.66
CA TYR A 101 -14.03 -2.24 -10.02
C TYR A 101 -14.96 -1.74 -8.91
N VAL A 102 -14.39 -1.48 -7.74
CA VAL A 102 -15.06 -0.87 -6.60
C VAL A 102 -14.19 0.27 -6.10
N ASP A 103 -14.83 1.39 -5.78
CA ASP A 103 -14.21 2.52 -5.09
C ASP A 103 -15.23 3.08 -4.10
N LYS A 104 -14.99 2.85 -2.80
CA LYS A 104 -15.93 3.09 -1.70
C LYS A 104 -15.30 3.97 -0.64
N HIS A 105 -16.02 5.03 -0.28
CA HIS A 105 -15.67 5.92 0.82
C HIS A 105 -16.84 5.98 1.79
N ASP A 106 -16.69 5.39 2.97
CA ASP A 106 -17.70 5.40 4.03
C ASP A 106 -17.18 6.19 5.23
N PHE A 107 -17.61 7.45 5.34
CA PHE A 107 -17.18 8.36 6.40
C PHE A 107 -17.76 7.99 7.77
N GLU A 108 -18.92 7.29 7.82
CA GLU A 108 -19.55 6.88 9.07
C GLU A 108 -18.79 5.71 9.69
N ASN A 109 -18.42 4.71 8.87
CA ASN A 109 -17.67 3.54 9.29
C ASN A 109 -16.15 3.74 9.21
N GLN A 110 -15.68 4.91 8.77
CA GLN A 110 -14.26 5.25 8.61
C GLN A 110 -13.53 4.27 7.68
N GLU A 111 -14.17 3.92 6.57
CA GLU A 111 -13.70 2.95 5.59
C GLU A 111 -13.34 3.64 4.28
N GLN A 112 -12.16 3.32 3.75
CA GLN A 112 -11.77 3.60 2.38
C GLN A 112 -11.31 2.30 1.73
N PHE A 113 -12.06 1.84 0.71
CA PHE A 113 -11.79 0.58 0.04
C PHE A 113 -11.89 0.74 -1.48
N SER A 114 -10.86 0.30 -2.19
CA SER A 114 -10.90 0.20 -3.66
C SER A 114 -10.22 -1.08 -4.13
N ALA A 115 -10.78 -1.73 -5.13
CA ALA A 115 -10.26 -2.96 -5.69
C ALA A 115 -10.70 -3.16 -7.14
N LEU A 116 -9.95 -3.96 -7.89
CA LEU A 116 -10.31 -4.41 -9.23
C LEU A 116 -9.75 -5.79 -9.56
N HIS A 117 -10.36 -6.46 -10.53
CA HIS A 117 -9.80 -7.66 -11.15
C HIS A 117 -9.12 -7.31 -12.46
N VAL A 118 -7.97 -7.93 -12.70
CA VAL A 118 -7.28 -7.93 -13.99
C VAL A 118 -7.20 -9.36 -14.49
N TYR A 119 -7.95 -9.67 -15.54
CA TYR A 119 -7.90 -10.96 -16.22
C TYR A 119 -6.75 -10.95 -17.20
N LEU A 120 -5.69 -11.69 -16.88
CA LEU A 120 -4.44 -11.67 -17.62
C LEU A 120 -4.48 -12.63 -18.82
N PRO A 121 -3.68 -12.36 -19.89
CA PRO A 121 -3.58 -13.23 -21.06
C PRO A 121 -3.01 -14.62 -20.77
N ASP A 122 -2.39 -14.86 -19.61
CA ASP A 122 -1.90 -16.16 -19.14
C ASP A 122 -2.99 -17.03 -18.48
N ASP A 123 -4.26 -16.66 -18.65
CA ASP A 123 -5.44 -17.31 -18.06
C ASP A 123 -5.46 -17.28 -16.52
N THR A 124 -4.83 -16.29 -15.91
CA THR A 124 -4.91 -16.04 -14.47
C THR A 124 -5.71 -14.78 -14.15
N ILE A 125 -6.13 -14.65 -12.90
CA ILE A 125 -6.77 -13.44 -12.39
C ILE A 125 -5.82 -12.79 -11.41
N PHE A 126 -5.53 -11.50 -11.60
CA PHE A 126 -4.88 -10.69 -10.59
C PHE A 126 -5.94 -9.84 -9.87
N VAL A 127 -6.07 -10.02 -8.55
CA VAL A 127 -6.91 -9.16 -7.71
C VAL A 127 -6.04 -8.09 -7.13
N SER A 128 -6.32 -6.84 -7.51
CA SER A 128 -5.58 -5.68 -7.02
C SER A 128 -6.39 -4.95 -5.97
N TYR A 129 -5.83 -4.82 -4.77
CA TYR A 129 -6.35 -3.97 -3.72
C TYR A 129 -5.59 -2.65 -3.71
N SER A 130 -6.32 -1.54 -3.71
CA SER A 130 -5.73 -0.22 -3.61
C SER A 130 -5.24 0.05 -2.19
N GLY A 131 -4.16 0.76 -2.10
CA GLY A 131 -3.72 1.36 -0.86
C GLY A 131 -4.58 2.56 -0.47
N THR A 132 -4.11 3.26 0.54
CA THR A 132 -4.76 4.48 1.00
C THR A 132 -4.68 5.55 -0.07
N ASP A 133 -5.82 6.16 -0.36
CA ASP A 133 -5.87 7.35 -1.18
C ASP A 133 -5.25 8.56 -0.43
N ASP A 134 -5.26 9.73 -1.05
CA ASP A 134 -4.72 10.95 -0.43
C ASP A 134 -5.60 11.52 0.71
N THR A 135 -6.73 10.85 1.07
CA THR A 135 -7.64 11.35 2.09
C THR A 135 -7.14 11.11 3.51
N ILE A 136 -7.43 12.02 4.44
CA ILE A 136 -7.16 11.81 5.86
C ILE A 136 -8.03 10.70 6.48
N LEU A 137 -9.13 10.33 5.81
CA LEU A 137 -9.99 9.20 6.20
C LEU A 137 -9.23 7.87 6.06
N GLY A 138 -8.63 7.63 4.90
CA GLY A 138 -7.83 6.45 4.67
C GLY A 138 -6.64 6.35 5.61
N TRP A 139 -5.96 7.46 5.86
CA TRP A 139 -4.87 7.54 6.84
C TRP A 139 -5.30 7.24 8.27
N LYS A 140 -6.51 7.64 8.67
CA LYS A 140 -7.04 7.25 9.97
C LYS A 140 -7.21 5.74 10.07
N GLU A 141 -7.74 5.10 9.04
CA GLU A 141 -7.90 3.64 8.99
C GLU A 141 -6.55 2.92 9.05
N ASP A 142 -5.52 3.43 8.35
CA ASP A 142 -4.16 2.88 8.43
C ASP A 142 -3.59 2.93 9.85
N LEU A 143 -3.78 4.05 10.54
CA LEU A 143 -3.35 4.18 11.93
C LEU A 143 -4.14 3.25 12.86
N ASN A 144 -5.43 3.01 12.57
CA ASN A 144 -6.24 2.07 13.33
C ASN A 144 -5.72 0.63 13.24
N MET A 145 -5.09 0.23 12.12
CA MET A 145 -4.47 -1.11 11.97
C MET A 145 -3.42 -1.40 13.04
N ALA A 146 -2.81 -0.37 13.65
CA ALA A 146 -1.82 -0.54 14.70
C ALA A 146 -2.38 -1.16 16.00
N TYR A 147 -3.70 -1.11 16.21
CA TYR A 147 -4.33 -1.62 17.43
C TYR A 147 -5.64 -2.38 17.19
N GLN A 148 -6.22 -2.27 16.00
CA GLN A 148 -7.49 -2.92 15.65
C GLN A 148 -7.29 -3.87 14.48
N MET A 149 -7.77 -5.09 14.62
CA MET A 149 -7.85 -6.09 13.56
C MET A 149 -9.05 -7.01 13.81
N PRO A 150 -10.02 -7.08 12.85
CA PRO A 150 -10.00 -6.39 11.56
C PRO A 150 -10.34 -4.90 11.63
N VAL A 151 -9.87 -4.13 10.63
CA VAL A 151 -10.45 -2.84 10.26
C VAL A 151 -11.50 -3.03 9.16
N PRO A 152 -12.43 -2.08 8.93
CA PRO A 152 -13.51 -2.25 7.96
C PRO A 152 -13.05 -2.66 6.56
N SER A 153 -12.00 -2.04 6.01
CA SER A 153 -11.47 -2.41 4.69
C SER A 153 -10.89 -3.82 4.62
N GLN A 154 -10.42 -4.39 5.73
CA GLN A 154 -9.98 -5.79 5.77
C GLN A 154 -11.17 -6.74 5.63
N GLU A 155 -12.29 -6.48 6.30
CA GLU A 155 -13.51 -7.27 6.17
C GLU A 155 -14.09 -7.15 4.75
N GLU A 156 -14.14 -5.93 4.21
CA GLU A 156 -14.60 -5.69 2.82
C GLU A 156 -13.70 -6.41 1.80
N ALA A 157 -12.38 -6.46 2.03
CA ALA A 157 -11.46 -7.17 1.13
C ALA A 157 -11.73 -8.68 1.06
N VAL A 158 -12.07 -9.30 2.19
CA VAL A 158 -12.50 -10.71 2.22
C VAL A 158 -13.81 -10.89 1.47
N GLU A 159 -14.80 -10.05 1.79
CA GLU A 159 -16.14 -10.12 1.17
C GLU A 159 -16.06 -9.89 -0.34
N TYR A 160 -15.27 -8.91 -0.78
CA TYR A 160 -15.02 -8.64 -2.20
C TYR A 160 -14.44 -9.88 -2.90
N LEU A 161 -13.38 -10.47 -2.35
CA LEU A 161 -12.75 -11.67 -2.92
C LEU A 161 -13.76 -12.84 -3.05
N GLU A 162 -14.52 -13.09 -2.00
CA GLU A 162 -15.46 -14.21 -1.93
C GLU A 162 -16.65 -14.08 -2.87
N LYS A 163 -17.15 -12.85 -3.06
CA LYS A 163 -18.34 -12.56 -3.85
C LYS A 163 -18.05 -12.33 -5.33
N THR A 164 -16.86 -11.83 -5.67
CA THR A 164 -16.57 -11.35 -7.03
C THR A 164 -15.74 -12.28 -7.87
N ILE A 165 -14.97 -13.21 -7.26
CA ILE A 165 -14.14 -14.15 -8.01
C ILE A 165 -15.03 -15.18 -8.75
N PRO A 166 -14.87 -15.30 -10.10
CA PRO A 166 -15.62 -16.28 -10.87
C PRO A 166 -15.32 -17.72 -10.43
N GLN A 167 -16.34 -18.59 -10.49
CA GLN A 167 -16.24 -20.01 -10.13
C GLN A 167 -15.72 -20.86 -11.32
N ASP A 168 -14.75 -20.37 -12.07
CA ASP A 168 -14.24 -20.96 -13.32
C ASP A 168 -12.94 -21.76 -13.15
N GLY A 169 -12.40 -21.83 -11.92
CA GLY A 169 -11.22 -22.63 -11.59
C GLY A 169 -9.88 -21.97 -11.93
N ARG A 170 -9.85 -20.78 -12.54
CA ARG A 170 -8.59 -20.06 -12.83
C ARG A 170 -7.77 -19.81 -11.59
N LYS A 171 -6.47 -19.82 -11.73
CA LYS A 171 -5.51 -19.44 -10.66
C LYS A 171 -5.62 -17.96 -10.39
N ILE A 172 -5.34 -17.59 -9.15
CA ILE A 172 -5.47 -16.22 -8.65
C ILE A 172 -4.11 -15.77 -8.12
N ARG A 173 -3.70 -14.59 -8.55
CA ARG A 173 -2.67 -13.78 -7.89
C ARG A 173 -3.38 -12.63 -7.18
N ILE A 174 -2.89 -12.25 -6.02
CA ILE A 174 -3.47 -11.15 -5.25
C ILE A 174 -2.35 -10.22 -4.87
N GLY A 175 -2.57 -8.92 -4.95
CA GLY A 175 -1.55 -7.97 -4.53
C GLY A 175 -2.10 -6.57 -4.32
N GLY A 176 -1.28 -5.72 -3.75
CA GLY A 176 -1.54 -4.31 -3.55
C GLY A 176 -0.30 -3.59 -3.07
N HIS A 177 -0.35 -2.28 -3.11
CA HIS A 177 0.67 -1.39 -2.59
C HIS A 177 0.16 -0.72 -1.31
N SER A 178 1.04 -0.44 -0.36
CA SER A 178 0.67 0.21 0.91
C SER A 178 -0.41 -0.60 1.66
N LYS A 179 -1.47 0.02 2.15
CA LYS A 179 -2.63 -0.67 2.76
C LYS A 179 -3.14 -1.83 1.89
N GLY A 180 -3.15 -1.66 0.56
CA GLY A 180 -3.59 -2.71 -0.37
C GLY A 180 -2.78 -4.00 -0.27
N GLY A 181 -1.48 -3.92 0.06
CA GLY A 181 -0.65 -5.10 0.33
C GLY A 181 -1.07 -5.84 1.61
N ASN A 182 -1.43 -5.12 2.66
CA ASN A 182 -2.01 -5.69 3.87
C ASN A 182 -3.37 -6.35 3.58
N LEU A 183 -4.26 -5.66 2.84
CA LEU A 183 -5.56 -6.20 2.44
C LEU A 183 -5.41 -7.48 1.61
N ALA A 184 -4.42 -7.55 0.71
CA ALA A 184 -4.13 -8.73 -0.10
C ALA A 184 -3.78 -9.95 0.76
N ILE A 185 -2.92 -9.78 1.76
CA ILE A 185 -2.60 -10.86 2.70
C ILE A 185 -3.83 -11.20 3.55
N TYR A 186 -4.49 -10.21 4.15
CA TYR A 186 -5.63 -10.44 5.04
C TYR A 186 -6.75 -11.21 4.33
N ALA A 187 -7.16 -10.77 3.14
CA ALA A 187 -8.18 -11.44 2.35
C ALA A 187 -7.78 -12.88 1.99
N SER A 188 -6.50 -13.12 1.66
CA SER A 188 -5.99 -14.45 1.32
C SER A 188 -5.99 -15.41 2.52
N VAL A 189 -5.71 -14.90 3.73
CA VAL A 189 -5.73 -15.70 4.98
C VAL A 189 -7.17 -16.03 5.38
N MET A 190 -8.09 -15.09 5.25
CA MET A 190 -9.42 -15.18 5.83
C MET A 190 -10.49 -15.74 4.88
N CYS A 191 -10.24 -15.74 3.57
CA CYS A 191 -11.21 -16.25 2.59
C CYS A 191 -11.46 -17.76 2.71
N TYR A 192 -12.55 -18.22 2.09
CA TYR A 192 -12.92 -19.66 2.05
C TYR A 192 -11.79 -20.52 1.47
N ASP A 193 -11.58 -21.71 2.01
CA ASP A 193 -10.55 -22.67 1.58
C ASP A 193 -10.58 -22.98 0.08
N ARG A 194 -11.77 -23.00 -0.53
CA ARG A 194 -11.90 -23.21 -1.98
C ARG A 194 -11.19 -22.13 -2.80
N LEU A 195 -11.20 -20.87 -2.35
CA LEU A 195 -10.48 -19.76 -2.99
C LEU A 195 -9.00 -19.81 -2.65
N LYS A 196 -8.68 -20.05 -1.37
CA LYS A 196 -7.31 -20.18 -0.88
C LYS A 196 -6.49 -21.19 -1.69
N ARG A 197 -7.08 -22.32 -2.08
CA ARG A 197 -6.42 -23.31 -2.96
C ARG A 197 -6.14 -22.83 -4.37
N ARG A 198 -6.83 -21.79 -4.85
CA ARG A 198 -6.60 -21.18 -6.18
C ARG A 198 -5.56 -20.07 -6.13
N ILE A 199 -5.30 -19.49 -4.97
CA ILE A 199 -4.32 -18.40 -4.79
C ILE A 199 -2.92 -19.00 -4.89
N THR A 200 -2.15 -18.51 -5.85
CA THR A 200 -0.78 -19.00 -6.12
C THR A 200 0.30 -18.08 -5.61
N GLU A 201 0.05 -16.78 -5.63
CA GLU A 201 1.01 -15.75 -5.23
C GLU A 201 0.26 -14.59 -4.57
N ILE A 202 0.83 -14.05 -3.51
CA ILE A 202 0.30 -12.93 -2.73
C ILE A 202 1.41 -11.89 -2.60
N TYR A 203 1.15 -10.67 -3.07
CA TYR A 203 2.13 -9.61 -3.08
C TYR A 203 1.77 -8.49 -2.13
N ASN A 204 2.68 -8.19 -1.22
CA ASN A 204 2.62 -7.03 -0.35
C ASN A 204 3.75 -6.06 -0.75
N ASN A 205 3.41 -4.97 -1.45
CA ASN A 205 4.37 -3.96 -1.86
C ASN A 205 4.35 -2.82 -0.83
N ASP A 206 5.30 -2.85 0.10
CA ASP A 206 5.50 -1.85 1.17
C ASP A 206 4.25 -1.55 2.03
N GLY A 207 3.37 -2.56 2.19
CA GLY A 207 2.21 -2.46 3.07
C GLY A 207 2.55 -2.84 4.51
N PRO A 208 1.79 -2.33 5.49
CA PRO A 208 2.01 -2.65 6.90
C PRO A 208 1.82 -4.15 7.17
N GLY A 209 2.52 -4.64 8.19
CA GLY A 209 2.39 -6.02 8.69
C GLY A 209 1.10 -6.23 9.48
N PHE A 210 1.15 -7.17 10.42
CA PHE A 210 0.01 -7.60 11.22
C PHE A 210 0.36 -7.66 12.71
N LEU A 211 -0.67 -7.74 13.55
CA LEU A 211 -0.51 -8.13 14.94
C LEU A 211 -0.04 -9.61 15.00
N GLU A 212 0.75 -9.96 15.99
CA GLU A 212 1.31 -11.30 16.18
C GLU A 212 0.25 -12.40 16.13
N SER A 213 -0.92 -12.14 16.71
CA SER A 213 -2.08 -13.04 16.69
C SER A 213 -2.57 -13.44 15.29
N MET A 214 -2.28 -12.65 14.26
CA MET A 214 -2.57 -12.99 12.87
C MET A 214 -1.55 -13.96 12.30
N LEU A 215 -0.27 -13.77 12.62
CA LEU A 215 0.83 -14.60 12.11
C LEU A 215 0.79 -16.01 12.71
N GLU A 216 0.20 -16.18 13.90
CA GLU A 216 0.01 -17.46 14.57
C GLU A 216 -1.18 -18.29 14.05
N LYS A 217 -2.07 -17.68 13.22
CA LYS A 217 -3.22 -18.41 12.67
C LYS A 217 -2.78 -19.56 11.76
N GLU A 218 -3.40 -20.73 11.90
CA GLU A 218 -3.18 -21.88 11.01
C GLU A 218 -3.38 -21.50 9.53
N SER A 219 -4.39 -20.67 9.24
CA SER A 219 -4.68 -20.20 7.88
C SER A 219 -3.59 -19.27 7.32
N TYR A 220 -2.87 -18.50 8.15
CA TYR A 220 -1.70 -17.74 7.73
C TYR A 220 -0.53 -18.69 7.43
N ILE A 221 -0.25 -19.63 8.34
CA ILE A 221 0.84 -20.60 8.19
C ILE A 221 0.66 -21.44 6.90
N GLU A 222 -0.58 -21.78 6.53
CA GLU A 222 -0.90 -22.52 5.30
C GLU A 222 -0.47 -21.78 4.02
N ILE A 223 -0.53 -20.46 4.01
CA ILE A 223 -0.29 -19.67 2.80
C ILE A 223 1.00 -18.84 2.82
N LYS A 224 1.72 -18.81 3.94
CA LYS A 224 2.89 -17.93 4.13
C LYS A 224 3.95 -18.07 3.04
N ASP A 225 4.17 -19.28 2.52
CA ASP A 225 5.15 -19.52 1.45
C ASP A 225 4.73 -18.95 0.07
N ARG A 226 3.48 -18.47 -0.04
CA ARG A 226 2.97 -17.79 -1.24
C ARG A 226 3.05 -16.27 -1.11
N ILE A 227 3.37 -15.75 0.09
CA ILE A 227 3.47 -14.33 0.37
C ILE A 227 4.84 -13.83 -0.06
N ARG A 228 4.84 -12.74 -0.82
CA ARG A 228 6.03 -12.00 -1.23
C ARG A 228 5.89 -10.56 -0.76
N THR A 229 6.62 -10.22 0.30
CA THR A 229 6.71 -8.84 0.79
C THR A 229 7.92 -8.16 0.17
N ILE A 230 7.70 -7.04 -0.51
CA ILE A 230 8.72 -6.25 -1.18
C ILE A 230 8.70 -4.86 -0.57
N VAL A 231 9.85 -4.39 -0.09
CA VAL A 231 9.98 -3.10 0.59
C VAL A 231 11.16 -2.30 0.04
N PRO A 232 11.10 -0.96 -0.02
CA PRO A 232 12.25 -0.16 -0.40
C PRO A 232 13.31 -0.14 0.71
N GLU A 233 14.53 0.26 0.37
CA GLU A 233 15.66 0.31 1.32
C GLU A 233 15.42 1.18 2.55
N THR A 234 14.57 2.22 2.44
CA THR A 234 14.10 3.02 3.57
C THR A 234 12.58 2.91 3.68
N SER A 235 12.09 1.70 3.93
CA SER A 235 10.69 1.46 4.23
C SER A 235 10.35 1.99 5.63
N ILE A 236 9.25 2.73 5.73
CA ILE A 236 8.66 3.22 6.98
C ILE A 236 7.28 2.57 7.15
N VAL A 237 6.42 2.68 6.15
CA VAL A 237 5.06 2.14 6.18
C VAL A 237 5.08 0.63 6.22
N GLY A 238 5.85 0.00 5.32
CA GLY A 238 5.97 -1.45 5.23
C GLY A 238 6.59 -2.09 6.48
N MET A 239 7.18 -1.32 7.36
CA MET A 239 7.76 -1.84 8.61
C MET A 239 6.90 -1.56 9.85
N LEU A 240 5.72 -1.01 9.66
CA LEU A 240 4.73 -0.94 10.73
C LEU A 240 4.17 -2.34 11.02
N LEU A 241 4.16 -2.74 12.29
CA LEU A 241 3.72 -4.05 12.76
C LEU A 241 4.65 -5.21 12.36
N GLU A 242 4.22 -6.46 12.58
CA GLU A 242 5.02 -7.64 12.31
C GLU A 242 4.81 -8.14 10.90
N HIS A 243 5.91 -8.40 10.21
CA HIS A 243 5.93 -9.19 8.99
C HIS A 243 6.33 -10.63 9.34
N GLY A 244 5.82 -11.59 8.58
CA GLY A 244 6.35 -12.94 8.66
C GLY A 244 7.86 -13.02 8.32
N ASP A 245 8.39 -14.20 8.21
CA ASP A 245 9.83 -14.50 8.25
C ASP A 245 10.70 -13.87 7.16
N SER A 246 10.15 -13.29 6.06
CA SER A 246 10.98 -12.76 4.98
C SER A 246 10.34 -11.61 4.20
N TYR A 247 11.15 -10.64 3.81
CA TYR A 247 10.85 -9.60 2.84
C TYR A 247 12.06 -9.38 1.92
N GLU A 248 11.80 -8.89 0.72
CA GLU A 248 12.81 -8.52 -0.26
C GLU A 248 13.01 -7.00 -0.23
N VAL A 249 14.28 -6.56 -0.19
CA VAL A 249 14.61 -5.13 -0.18
C VAL A 249 14.96 -4.68 -1.59
N VAL A 250 14.32 -3.61 -2.04
CA VAL A 250 14.55 -3.05 -3.38
C VAL A 250 15.10 -1.62 -3.29
N LYS A 251 15.90 -1.27 -4.29
CA LYS A 251 16.49 0.05 -4.39
C LYS A 251 15.47 1.07 -4.91
N SER A 252 15.47 2.29 -4.35
CA SER A 252 14.69 3.42 -4.80
C SER A 252 15.58 4.59 -5.24
N VAL A 253 15.08 5.42 -6.17
CA VAL A 253 15.71 6.71 -6.52
C VAL A 253 15.33 7.83 -5.57
N SER A 254 14.24 7.66 -4.84
CA SER A 254 13.74 8.60 -3.82
C SER A 254 14.49 8.46 -2.49
N LYS A 255 14.18 9.31 -1.53
CA LYS A 255 14.81 9.32 -0.20
C LYS A 255 13.74 9.34 0.90
N GLY A 256 14.08 8.72 2.04
CA GLY A 256 13.22 8.70 3.22
C GLY A 256 11.84 8.15 2.89
N ILE A 257 10.78 8.74 3.45
CA ILE A 257 9.40 8.31 3.26
C ILE A 257 8.94 8.33 1.78
N MET A 258 9.56 9.16 0.92
CA MET A 258 9.24 9.21 -0.50
C MET A 258 9.64 7.94 -1.27
N GLN A 259 10.40 7.03 -0.65
CA GLN A 259 10.66 5.71 -1.21
C GLN A 259 9.44 4.80 -1.18
N HIS A 260 8.41 5.16 -0.41
CA HIS A 260 7.11 4.46 -0.41
C HIS A 260 6.41 4.50 -1.77
N ASP A 261 6.68 5.52 -2.59
CA ASP A 261 6.16 5.60 -3.97
C ASP A 261 6.76 4.49 -4.84
N GLY A 262 5.93 3.53 -5.26
CA GLY A 262 6.33 2.39 -6.09
C GLY A 262 6.94 2.79 -7.44
N LEU A 263 6.58 3.97 -7.98
CA LEU A 263 7.20 4.50 -9.20
C LEU A 263 8.65 4.91 -8.99
N SER A 264 9.11 5.04 -7.76
CA SER A 264 10.51 5.34 -7.44
C SER A 264 11.41 4.11 -7.37
N TRP A 265 10.86 2.89 -7.42
CA TRP A 265 11.61 1.65 -7.28
C TRP A 265 12.38 1.32 -8.53
N GLN A 266 13.65 0.98 -8.36
CA GLN A 266 14.54 0.74 -9.49
C GLN A 266 14.33 -0.65 -10.09
N VAL A 267 14.08 -0.65 -11.40
CA VAL A 267 14.01 -1.86 -12.23
C VAL A 267 15.29 -2.00 -13.03
N TYR A 268 15.79 -3.23 -13.12
CA TYR A 268 16.87 -3.63 -13.99
C TYR A 268 16.49 -4.92 -14.72
N LYS A 269 16.51 -4.91 -16.04
CA LYS A 269 15.96 -5.99 -16.84
C LYS A 269 14.48 -6.22 -16.47
N ASN A 270 14.12 -7.46 -16.15
CA ASN A 270 12.76 -7.89 -15.82
C ASN A 270 12.50 -8.06 -14.31
N GLY A 271 13.27 -7.42 -13.45
CA GLY A 271 13.12 -7.49 -12.01
C GLY A 271 13.57 -6.21 -11.31
N PHE A 272 13.34 -6.13 -10.01
CA PHE A 272 13.83 -5.01 -9.20
C PHE A 272 15.34 -5.11 -8.95
N VAL A 273 15.97 -3.97 -8.71
CA VAL A 273 17.33 -3.91 -8.18
C VAL A 273 17.28 -4.25 -6.70
N LYS A 274 17.61 -5.48 -6.34
CA LYS A 274 17.57 -6.00 -4.97
C LYS A 274 18.79 -5.55 -4.18
N LEU A 275 18.58 -5.38 -2.89
CA LEU A 275 19.60 -5.07 -1.88
C LEU A 275 19.58 -6.15 -0.80
N ASP A 276 20.74 -6.40 -0.19
CA ASP A 276 20.85 -7.41 0.87
C ASP A 276 20.16 -6.98 2.17
N GLU A 277 20.16 -5.67 2.46
CA GLU A 277 19.66 -5.11 3.73
C GLU A 277 18.97 -3.77 3.53
N ARG A 278 18.08 -3.42 4.46
CA ARG A 278 17.50 -2.08 4.56
C ARG A 278 18.56 -1.06 5.00
N SER A 279 18.31 0.21 4.73
CA SER A 279 19.18 1.30 5.17
C SER A 279 19.25 1.38 6.69
N LYS A 280 20.40 1.79 7.22
CA LYS A 280 20.56 2.03 8.67
C LYS A 280 19.57 3.08 9.21
N GLU A 281 19.15 4.01 8.36
CA GLU A 281 18.13 5.01 8.70
C GLU A 281 16.76 4.35 8.89
N SER A 282 16.36 3.44 7.99
CA SER A 282 15.13 2.66 8.12
C SER A 282 15.08 1.88 9.43
N LEU A 283 16.19 1.22 9.80
CA LEU A 283 16.25 0.45 11.05
C LEU A 283 16.06 1.33 12.30
N VAL A 284 16.60 2.55 12.30
CA VAL A 284 16.40 3.50 13.43
C VAL A 284 14.97 3.97 13.53
N ILE A 285 14.33 4.25 12.38
CA ILE A 285 12.93 4.70 12.34
C ILE A 285 12.01 3.58 12.80
N ASP A 286 12.23 2.37 12.30
CA ASP A 286 11.48 1.16 12.67
C ASP A 286 11.55 0.90 14.18
N ASP A 287 12.74 0.80 14.74
CA ASP A 287 12.95 0.64 16.19
C ASP A 287 12.24 1.74 16.99
N THR A 288 12.27 2.97 16.47
CA THR A 288 11.64 4.11 17.14
C THR A 288 10.13 4.00 17.14
N LEU A 289 9.53 3.76 15.96
CA LEU A 289 8.07 3.66 15.83
C LEU A 289 7.54 2.44 16.58
N ARG A 290 8.20 1.30 16.45
CA ARG A 290 7.83 0.08 17.16
C ARG A 290 7.86 0.28 18.68
N THR A 291 8.99 0.76 19.23
CA THR A 291 9.13 0.98 20.68
C THR A 291 8.11 2.01 21.18
N TRP A 292 7.85 3.04 20.40
CA TRP A 292 6.90 4.08 20.73
C TRP A 292 5.46 3.56 20.74
N ILE A 293 5.03 2.83 19.68
CA ILE A 293 3.68 2.26 19.58
C ILE A 293 3.45 1.21 20.69
N MET A 294 4.43 0.33 20.94
CA MET A 294 4.34 -0.69 22.00
C MET A 294 4.36 -0.08 23.41
N GLY A 295 4.89 1.12 23.56
CA GLY A 295 4.86 1.87 24.82
C GLY A 295 3.53 2.54 25.16
N LEU A 296 2.56 2.51 24.25
CA LEU A 296 1.19 3.02 24.43
C LEU A 296 0.26 1.83 24.70
N ASP A 297 -0.67 1.99 25.64
CA ASP A 297 -1.80 1.08 25.75
C ASP A 297 -2.85 1.32 24.64
N ASP A 298 -3.82 0.41 24.51
CA ASP A 298 -4.80 0.49 23.44
C ASP A 298 -5.68 1.74 23.52
N GLU A 299 -6.06 2.18 24.74
CA GLU A 299 -6.82 3.40 24.94
C GLU A 299 -6.02 4.64 24.50
N GLU A 300 -4.72 4.66 24.80
CA GLU A 300 -3.81 5.74 24.40
C GLU A 300 -3.61 5.77 22.88
N ARG A 301 -3.51 4.63 22.23
CA ARG A 301 -3.40 4.54 20.76
C ARG A 301 -4.65 5.10 20.08
N VAL A 302 -5.83 4.62 20.49
CA VAL A 302 -7.13 5.12 19.99
C VAL A 302 -7.25 6.63 20.19
N ALA A 303 -7.04 7.09 21.42
CA ALA A 303 -7.18 8.50 21.76
C ALA A 303 -6.19 9.39 21.00
N PHE A 304 -4.97 8.90 20.73
CA PHE A 304 -3.97 9.62 19.93
C PHE A 304 -4.42 9.74 18.47
N VAL A 305 -4.82 8.63 17.85
CA VAL A 305 -5.27 8.60 16.45
C VAL A 305 -6.49 9.52 16.28
N ASP A 306 -7.47 9.45 17.19
CA ASP A 306 -8.64 10.31 17.15
C ASP A 306 -8.30 11.79 17.32
N ALA A 307 -7.37 12.11 18.21
CA ALA A 307 -6.93 13.49 18.41
C ALA A 307 -6.18 14.04 17.19
N VAL A 308 -5.34 13.24 16.53
CA VAL A 308 -4.66 13.64 15.30
C VAL A 308 -5.68 13.87 14.18
N TYR A 309 -6.62 12.95 13.99
CA TYR A 309 -7.66 13.06 12.98
C TYR A 309 -8.55 14.31 13.22
N GLU A 310 -8.99 14.51 14.46
CA GLU A 310 -9.76 15.69 14.86
C GLU A 310 -9.00 16.99 14.56
N LEU A 311 -7.71 17.03 14.89
CA LEU A 311 -6.85 18.19 14.65
C LEU A 311 -6.74 18.51 13.16
N LEU A 312 -6.48 17.50 12.32
CA LEU A 312 -6.38 17.64 10.87
C LEU A 312 -7.71 18.12 10.27
N THR A 313 -8.80 17.48 10.65
CA THR A 313 -10.16 17.85 10.18
C THR A 313 -10.54 19.27 10.56
N LYS A 314 -10.31 19.69 11.81
CA LYS A 314 -10.59 21.06 12.28
C LYS A 314 -9.69 22.09 11.61
N ALA A 315 -8.46 21.75 11.29
CA ALA A 315 -7.56 22.61 10.52
C ALA A 315 -7.97 22.76 9.05
N GLY A 316 -9.04 22.06 8.60
CA GLY A 316 -9.56 22.10 7.24
C GLY A 316 -8.81 21.23 6.25
N ILE A 317 -7.97 20.33 6.75
CA ILE A 317 -7.21 19.37 5.92
C ILE A 317 -8.13 18.22 5.56
N ARG A 318 -8.25 17.92 4.28
CA ARG A 318 -9.00 16.77 3.75
C ARG A 318 -8.09 15.78 3.04
N TYR A 319 -7.02 16.28 2.45
CA TYR A 319 -6.03 15.52 1.70
C TYR A 319 -4.64 15.77 2.28
N LEU A 320 -3.79 14.78 2.27
CA LEU A 320 -2.40 14.94 2.74
C LEU A 320 -1.58 15.85 1.83
N SER A 321 -1.88 15.85 0.54
CA SER A 321 -1.30 16.80 -0.41
C SER A 321 -1.58 18.27 -0.04
N ASP A 322 -2.66 18.56 0.69
CA ASP A 322 -2.92 19.89 1.24
C ASP A 322 -1.79 20.36 2.17
N LEU A 323 -1.18 19.43 2.92
CA LEU A 323 -0.06 19.72 3.83
C LEU A 323 1.20 20.20 3.08
N GLU A 324 1.47 19.67 1.90
CA GLU A 324 2.58 20.12 1.06
C GLU A 324 2.28 21.46 0.40
N GLN A 325 1.10 21.60 -0.18
CA GLN A 325 0.71 22.78 -0.96
C GLN A 325 0.51 24.02 -0.09
N TYR A 326 -0.05 23.84 1.12
CA TYR A 326 -0.41 24.94 2.02
C TYR A 326 0.33 24.90 3.36
N LYS A 327 1.52 24.33 3.39
CA LYS A 327 2.30 24.00 4.58
C LYS A 327 2.28 25.08 5.69
N ASN A 328 2.52 26.34 5.36
CA ASN A 328 2.57 27.40 6.35
C ASN A 328 1.19 27.78 6.91
N VAL A 329 0.16 27.76 6.07
CA VAL A 329 -1.22 28.07 6.47
C VAL A 329 -1.76 26.94 7.34
N MET A 330 -1.55 25.70 6.91
CA MET A 330 -2.00 24.51 7.63
C MET A 330 -1.31 24.33 8.98
N LEU A 331 0.01 24.53 9.06
CA LEU A 331 0.73 24.50 10.34
C LEU A 331 0.22 25.54 11.31
N ASN A 332 -0.11 26.75 10.83
CA ASN A 332 -0.70 27.77 11.69
C ASN A 332 -2.12 27.41 12.16
N ASN A 333 -2.94 26.80 11.29
CA ASN A 333 -4.26 26.31 11.65
C ASN A 333 -4.17 25.17 12.66
N MET A 334 -3.32 24.17 12.41
CA MET A 334 -3.07 23.08 13.35
C MET A 334 -2.59 23.58 14.70
N ALA A 335 -1.69 24.57 14.73
CA ALA A 335 -1.24 25.16 15.98
C ALA A 335 -2.38 25.85 16.76
N LYS A 336 -3.28 26.56 16.06
CA LYS A 336 -4.47 27.17 16.68
C LYS A 336 -5.41 26.10 17.22
N GLU A 337 -5.71 25.07 16.43
CA GLU A 337 -6.60 23.98 16.82
C GLU A 337 -6.03 23.15 17.98
N MET A 338 -4.70 23.00 18.06
CA MET A 338 -4.06 22.36 19.21
C MET A 338 -4.30 23.10 20.53
N PHE A 339 -4.47 24.43 20.49
CA PHE A 339 -4.86 25.22 21.67
C PHE A 339 -6.35 25.09 22.00
N SER A 340 -7.19 24.69 21.04
CA SER A 340 -8.63 24.47 21.23
C SER A 340 -8.99 23.06 21.71
N LEU A 341 -8.04 22.14 21.73
CA LEU A 341 -8.24 20.78 22.26
C LEU A 341 -8.57 20.83 23.75
N GLU A 342 -9.41 19.89 24.18
CA GLU A 342 -9.66 19.69 25.61
C GLU A 342 -8.34 19.51 26.38
N PRO A 343 -8.22 20.06 27.60
CA PRO A 343 -6.97 20.06 28.36
C PRO A 343 -6.31 18.68 28.50
N ASP A 344 -7.13 17.65 28.71
CA ASP A 344 -6.63 16.27 28.89
C ASP A 344 -6.11 15.69 27.57
N LYS A 345 -6.82 15.90 26.45
CA LYS A 345 -6.36 15.50 25.10
C LYS A 345 -5.06 16.22 24.75
N ALA A 346 -4.98 17.54 24.99
CA ALA A 346 -3.77 18.32 24.72
C ALA A 346 -2.57 17.88 25.59
N LYS A 347 -2.81 17.47 26.83
CA LYS A 347 -1.78 16.92 27.72
C LYS A 347 -1.30 15.56 27.24
N MET A 348 -2.21 14.68 26.88
CA MET A 348 -1.92 13.37 26.30
C MET A 348 -1.09 13.52 25.00
N MET A 349 -1.53 14.31 24.03
CA MET A 349 -0.82 14.56 22.78
C MET A 349 0.61 15.02 23.02
N ARG A 350 0.80 16.00 23.92
CA ARG A 350 2.15 16.48 24.29
C ARG A 350 3.01 15.39 24.91
N ARG A 351 2.45 14.51 25.76
CA ARG A 351 3.18 13.41 26.37
C ARG A 351 3.61 12.40 25.31
N ILE A 352 2.70 11.96 24.45
CA ILE A 352 2.94 10.97 23.41
C ILE A 352 3.96 11.47 22.38
N THR A 353 3.81 12.74 21.93
CA THR A 353 4.79 13.35 21.00
C THR A 353 6.19 13.49 21.64
N ARG A 354 6.29 13.86 22.92
CA ARG A 354 7.58 13.91 23.62
C ARG A 354 8.22 12.53 23.76
N ALA A 355 7.41 11.49 24.00
CA ALA A 355 7.90 10.11 24.05
C ALA A 355 8.52 9.69 22.71
N LEU A 356 7.83 9.99 21.57
CA LEU A 356 8.35 9.72 20.23
C LEU A 356 9.69 10.44 19.97
N ILE A 357 9.77 11.75 20.26
CA ILE A 357 11.00 12.53 20.07
C ILE A 357 12.14 11.99 20.94
N SER A 358 11.83 11.60 22.18
CA SER A 358 12.82 11.03 23.11
C SER A 358 13.32 9.68 22.61
N GLU A 359 12.44 8.83 22.09
CA GLU A 359 12.82 7.51 21.56
C GLU A 359 13.70 7.64 20.33
N TYR A 360 13.31 8.52 19.40
CA TYR A 360 14.12 8.81 18.21
C TYR A 360 15.53 9.27 18.58
N GLY A 361 15.63 10.20 19.55
CA GLY A 361 16.95 10.66 20.05
C GLY A 361 17.78 9.54 20.68
N ARG A 362 17.15 8.62 21.45
CA ARG A 362 17.83 7.46 22.04
C ARG A 362 18.38 6.51 20.97
N ASN A 363 17.60 6.23 19.96
CA ASN A 363 17.99 5.29 18.90
C ASN A 363 19.10 5.85 18.00
N ILE A 364 19.08 7.16 17.72
CA ILE A 364 20.22 7.83 17.04
C ILE A 364 21.51 7.68 17.86
N VAL A 365 21.45 7.92 19.17
CA VAL A 365 22.65 7.80 20.04
C VAL A 365 23.16 6.36 20.10
N LYS A 366 22.26 5.37 20.19
CA LYS A 366 22.64 3.94 20.12
C LYS A 366 23.38 3.63 18.82
N LYS A 367 22.85 4.09 17.68
CA LYS A 367 23.45 3.88 16.35
C LYS A 367 24.85 4.48 16.27
N ILE A 368 25.02 5.76 16.67
CA ILE A 368 26.33 6.44 16.66
C ILE A 368 27.35 5.70 17.53
N ARG A 369 26.92 5.16 18.66
CA ARG A 369 27.81 4.37 19.56
C ARG A 369 28.14 3.00 18.97
N GLY A 370 27.20 2.36 18.29
CA GLY A 370 27.43 1.11 17.57
C GLY A 370 28.45 1.26 16.45
N ASP A 371 28.26 2.26 15.58
CA ASP A 371 29.18 2.57 14.48
C ASP A 371 30.60 2.92 14.94
N LYS A 372 30.74 3.52 16.15
CA LYS A 372 32.08 3.77 16.74
C LYS A 372 32.74 2.48 17.23
N ARG A 373 31.99 1.58 17.87
CA ARG A 373 32.54 0.28 18.34
C ARG A 373 32.97 -0.62 17.19
N GLU A 374 32.21 -0.63 16.08
CA GLU A 374 32.57 -1.39 14.87
C GLU A 374 33.87 -0.83 14.25
N LYS A 375 34.04 0.49 14.19
CA LYS A 375 35.27 1.13 13.70
C LYS A 375 36.47 0.89 14.62
N ASP A 376 36.28 0.88 15.94
CA ASP A 376 37.34 0.63 16.92
C ASP A 376 37.76 -0.84 16.98
N ASN A 377 36.87 -1.78 16.61
CA ASN A 377 37.16 -3.20 16.55
C ASN A 377 37.68 -3.69 15.20
N GLY A 378 37.85 -2.82 14.19
CA GLY A 378 38.48 -3.16 12.92
C GLY A 378 37.65 -4.05 11.99
N ILE A 379 36.32 -4.01 12.12
CA ILE A 379 35.37 -4.71 11.25
C ILE A 379 34.78 -3.70 10.29
#